data_fb2ce39234f9a4ac44f3467a7c16ee20
#
_entry.id   fb2ce39234f9a4ac44f3467a7c16ee20
#
_cell.length_a   1.000
_cell.length_b   1.000
_cell.length_c   1.000
_cell.angle_alpha   90.00
_cell.angle_beta   90.00
_cell.angle_gamma   90.00
#
_symmetry.space_group_name_H-M   'P 1'
#
loop_
_entity.id
_entity.type
_entity.pdbx_description
1 polymer ?
#
loop_
_entity_poly.entity_id
_entity_poly.type
_entity_poly.pdbx_seq_one_letter_code
_entity_poly.pdbx_strand_id
1 'polypeptide(L)'
;MARILIVDDSASMRNMVAATLQSAGHQIKDAADGQQAFNTAKGDRFDAVITDLNMPVMNGIELVRNLRTLANYKYTPILLLTTESSMDKKSEGKSAGATGWLVKPFNPEKLLATVNKVLG
;
A
#
# COMPACT_ATOMS: atom_id res chain seq x y z
N MET A 1 -15.28 -6.47 -4.75
CA MET A 1 -14.56 -7.12 -3.65
C MET A 1 -13.14 -7.46 -4.09
N ALA A 2 -12.16 -6.89 -3.43
CA ALA A 2 -10.77 -7.04 -3.82
C ALA A 2 -9.94 -7.64 -2.69
N ARG A 3 -8.80 -8.23 -3.04
CA ARG A 3 -7.79 -8.66 -2.07
C ARG A 3 -6.73 -7.58 -1.99
N ILE A 4 -6.51 -7.04 -0.80
CA ILE A 4 -5.62 -5.90 -0.60
C ILE A 4 -4.57 -6.24 0.45
N LEU A 5 -3.30 -5.97 0.13
CA LEU A 5 -2.19 -6.10 1.06
C LEU A 5 -1.91 -4.75 1.70
N ILE A 6 -1.91 -4.71 3.03
CA ILE A 6 -1.62 -3.49 3.80
C ILE A 6 -0.26 -3.67 4.47
N VAL A 7 0.60 -2.67 4.33
CA VAL A 7 1.95 -2.71 4.88
C VAL A 7 2.19 -1.47 5.73
N ASP A 8 2.45 -1.67 7.02
CA ASP A 8 2.74 -0.58 7.96
C ASP A 8 3.42 -1.20 9.18
N ASP A 9 4.43 -0.53 9.71
CA ASP A 9 5.11 -1.03 10.92
C ASP A 9 4.31 -0.74 12.19
N SER A 10 3.29 0.09 12.12
CA SER A 10 2.38 0.36 13.23
C SER A 10 1.21 -0.62 13.21
N ALA A 11 1.11 -1.48 14.23
CA ALA A 11 0.00 -2.44 14.32
C ALA A 11 -1.36 -1.74 14.42
N SER A 12 -1.44 -0.64 15.17
CA SER A 12 -2.70 0.09 15.30
C SER A 12 -3.13 0.71 13.96
N MET A 13 -2.19 1.23 13.18
CA MET A 13 -2.51 1.78 11.85
C MET A 13 -2.96 0.67 10.90
N ARG A 14 -2.26 -0.48 10.90
CA ARG A 14 -2.69 -1.63 10.08
C ARG A 14 -4.12 -2.03 10.41
N ASN A 15 -4.45 -2.09 11.70
CA ASN A 15 -5.79 -2.48 12.14
C ASN A 15 -6.85 -1.46 11.69
N MET A 16 -6.55 -0.17 11.77
CA MET A 16 -7.48 0.89 11.35
C MET A 16 -7.75 0.84 9.85
N VAL A 17 -6.71 0.72 9.06
CA VAL A 17 -6.84 0.62 7.59
C VAL A 17 -7.58 -0.66 7.23
N ALA A 18 -7.22 -1.78 7.85
CA ALA A 18 -7.87 -3.06 7.60
C ALA A 18 -9.36 -3.00 7.91
N ALA A 19 -9.73 -2.45 9.07
CA ALA A 19 -11.15 -2.36 9.45
C ALA A 19 -11.94 -1.51 8.46
N THR A 20 -11.36 -0.39 8.02
CA THR A 20 -12.01 0.49 7.03
C THR A 20 -12.28 -0.25 5.73
N LEU A 21 -11.29 -0.97 5.22
CA LEU A 21 -11.43 -1.67 3.94
C LEU A 21 -12.30 -2.92 4.06
N GLN A 22 -12.22 -3.63 5.18
CA GLN A 22 -13.08 -4.79 5.43
C GLN A 22 -14.56 -4.39 5.50
N SER A 23 -14.85 -3.21 6.06
CA SER A 23 -16.22 -2.71 6.11
C SER A 23 -16.82 -2.48 4.71
N ALA A 24 -15.96 -2.28 3.72
CA ALA A 24 -16.38 -2.11 2.32
C ALA A 24 -16.38 -3.44 1.55
N GLY A 25 -16.15 -4.57 2.21
CA GLY A 25 -16.22 -5.88 1.61
C GLY A 25 -14.91 -6.42 1.03
N HIS A 26 -13.79 -5.74 1.27
CA HIS A 26 -12.50 -6.20 0.77
C HIS A 26 -11.88 -7.25 1.71
N GLN A 27 -11.09 -8.15 1.14
CA GLN A 27 -10.31 -9.12 1.89
C GLN A 27 -8.91 -8.54 2.12
N ILE A 28 -8.44 -8.60 3.37
CA ILE A 28 -7.22 -7.93 3.77
C ILE A 28 -6.19 -8.94 4.28
N LYS A 29 -4.94 -8.75 3.85
CA LYS A 29 -3.80 -9.36 4.47
C LYS A 29 -2.82 -8.25 4.81
N ASP A 30 -2.04 -8.40 5.88
CA ASP A 30 -1.14 -7.33 6.29
C ASP A 30 0.29 -7.83 6.51
N ALA A 31 1.22 -6.88 6.53
CA ALA A 31 2.62 -7.13 6.79
C ALA A 31 3.20 -5.96 7.58
N ALA A 32 4.18 -6.24 8.43
CA ALA A 32 4.75 -5.24 9.33
C ALA A 32 5.91 -4.47 8.72
N ASP A 33 6.49 -4.95 7.63
CA ASP A 33 7.58 -4.26 6.94
C ASP A 33 7.60 -4.65 5.46
N GLY A 34 8.45 -3.97 4.70
CA GLY A 34 8.52 -4.16 3.27
C GLY A 34 9.02 -5.54 2.86
N GLN A 35 9.93 -6.14 3.63
CA GLN A 35 10.45 -7.47 3.31
C GLN A 35 9.37 -8.53 3.49
N GLN A 36 8.62 -8.47 4.59
CA GLN A 36 7.49 -9.37 4.81
C GLN A 36 6.45 -9.22 3.71
N ALA A 37 6.17 -7.97 3.33
CA ALA A 37 5.20 -7.66 2.28
C ALA A 37 5.64 -8.25 0.95
N PHE A 38 6.89 -8.09 0.59
CA PHE A 38 7.43 -8.62 -0.66
C PHE A 38 7.34 -10.14 -0.69
N ASN A 39 7.72 -10.80 0.41
CA ASN A 39 7.63 -12.25 0.52
C ASN A 39 6.19 -12.75 0.43
N THR A 40 5.27 -12.04 1.08
CA THR A 40 3.84 -12.36 1.02
C THR A 40 3.30 -12.19 -0.41
N ALA A 41 3.68 -11.12 -1.08
CA ALA A 41 3.23 -10.82 -2.44
C ALA A 41 3.73 -11.86 -3.45
N LYS A 42 4.95 -12.37 -3.28
CA LYS A 42 5.50 -13.40 -4.16
C LYS A 42 4.70 -14.70 -4.12
N GLY A 43 4.17 -15.03 -2.95
CA GLY A 43 3.45 -16.28 -2.75
C GLY A 43 1.93 -16.17 -2.86
N ASP A 44 1.42 -15.00 -3.16
CA ASP A 44 -0.03 -14.76 -3.20
C ASP A 44 -0.36 -13.72 -4.25
N ARG A 45 -1.63 -13.40 -4.41
CA ARG A 45 -2.08 -12.47 -5.43
C ARG A 45 -2.99 -11.42 -4.78
N PHE A 46 -2.65 -10.15 -5.01
CA PHE A 46 -3.41 -9.02 -4.50
C PHE A 46 -3.84 -8.09 -5.63
N ASP A 47 -5.02 -7.51 -5.49
CA ASP A 47 -5.57 -6.57 -6.47
C ASP A 47 -5.04 -5.16 -6.24
N ALA A 48 -4.60 -4.86 -5.02
CA ALA A 48 -3.99 -3.58 -4.67
C ALA A 48 -3.07 -3.75 -3.47
N VAL A 49 -2.11 -2.85 -3.32
CA VAL A 49 -1.21 -2.78 -2.18
C VAL A 49 -1.26 -1.37 -1.62
N ILE A 50 -1.37 -1.24 -0.29
CA ILE A 50 -1.30 0.04 0.41
C ILE A 50 -0.14 -0.07 1.39
N THR A 51 0.85 0.79 1.27
CA THR A 51 2.05 0.72 2.10
C THR A 51 2.43 2.07 2.68
N ASP A 52 2.92 2.06 3.93
CA ASP A 52 3.60 3.21 4.50
C ASP A 52 4.94 3.40 3.76
N LEU A 53 5.48 4.59 3.86
CA LEU A 53 6.78 4.93 3.30
C LEU A 53 7.90 4.59 4.26
N ASN A 54 7.79 5.04 5.51
CA ASN A 54 8.87 4.94 6.50
C ASN A 54 8.74 3.67 7.33
N MET A 55 9.48 2.63 6.93
CA MET A 55 9.47 1.34 7.59
C MET A 55 10.90 0.83 7.73
N PRO A 56 11.19 0.00 8.76
CA PRO A 56 12.51 -0.63 8.86
C PRO A 56 12.72 -1.67 7.77
N VAL A 57 13.96 -2.02 7.53
CA VAL A 57 14.42 -3.06 6.59
C VAL A 57 14.23 -2.66 5.14
N MET A 58 13.00 -2.40 4.70
CA MET A 58 12.67 -1.99 3.34
C MET A 58 11.56 -0.95 3.41
N ASN A 59 11.83 0.27 2.96
CA ASN A 59 10.82 1.33 2.99
C ASN A 59 9.79 1.14 1.86
N GLY A 60 8.74 1.97 1.89
CA GLY A 60 7.64 1.84 0.93
C GLY A 60 8.05 2.07 -0.51
N ILE A 61 8.97 2.99 -0.76
CA ILE A 61 9.46 3.26 -2.12
C ILE A 61 10.27 2.07 -2.66
N GLU A 62 11.13 1.50 -1.81
CA GLU A 62 11.87 0.29 -2.17
C GLU A 62 10.92 -0.88 -2.43
N LEU A 63 9.89 -1.01 -1.61
CA LEU A 63 8.87 -2.05 -1.80
C LEU A 63 8.17 -1.88 -3.15
N VAL A 64 7.79 -0.66 -3.52
CA VAL A 64 7.16 -0.40 -4.81
C VAL A 64 8.08 -0.84 -5.95
N ARG A 65 9.35 -0.44 -5.90
CA ARG A 65 10.33 -0.84 -6.94
C ARG A 65 10.43 -2.35 -7.05
N ASN A 66 10.53 -3.03 -5.90
CA ASN A 66 10.68 -4.48 -5.87
C ASN A 66 9.43 -5.19 -6.38
N LEU A 67 8.24 -4.72 -5.99
CA LEU A 67 6.99 -5.30 -6.48
C LEU A 67 6.85 -5.16 -7.99
N ARG A 68 7.30 -4.04 -8.55
CA ARG A 68 7.22 -3.82 -10.01
C ARG A 68 8.14 -4.75 -10.80
N THR A 69 9.11 -5.41 -10.17
CA THR A 69 9.92 -6.44 -10.82
C THR A 69 9.19 -7.77 -10.95
N LEU A 70 8.12 -7.97 -10.19
CA LEU A 70 7.31 -9.19 -10.25
C LEU A 70 6.28 -9.06 -11.37
N ALA A 71 6.23 -10.05 -12.27
CA ALA A 71 5.33 -10.02 -13.42
C ALA A 71 3.87 -9.79 -13.02
N ASN A 72 3.43 -10.42 -11.91
CA ASN A 72 2.04 -10.33 -11.45
C ASN A 72 1.70 -8.95 -10.87
N TYR A 73 2.68 -8.12 -10.57
CA TYR A 73 2.46 -6.81 -9.94
C TYR A 73 2.85 -5.64 -10.83
N LYS A 74 3.12 -5.90 -12.10
CA LYS A 74 3.56 -4.86 -13.04
C LYS A 74 2.54 -3.73 -13.17
N TYR A 75 1.26 -4.04 -13.11
CA TYR A 75 0.18 -3.07 -13.26
C TYR A 75 -0.74 -2.97 -12.03
N THR A 76 -0.42 -3.69 -10.97
CA THR A 76 -1.23 -3.66 -9.75
C THR A 76 -1.19 -2.27 -9.11
N PRO A 77 -2.33 -1.68 -8.73
CA PRO A 77 -2.33 -0.41 -8.01
C PRO A 77 -1.56 -0.52 -6.70
N ILE A 78 -0.64 0.42 -6.47
CA ILE A 78 0.12 0.51 -5.23
C ILE A 78 -0.01 1.94 -4.72
N LEU A 79 -0.59 2.09 -3.53
CA LEU A 79 -0.80 3.39 -2.89
C LEU A 79 0.17 3.55 -1.72
N LEU A 80 0.77 4.73 -1.61
CA LEU A 80 1.57 5.10 -0.45
C LEU A 80 0.68 5.86 0.52
N LEU A 81 0.61 5.41 1.78
CA LEU A 81 -0.17 6.04 2.84
C LEU A 81 0.79 6.37 3.97
N THR A 82 1.15 7.65 4.12
CA THR A 82 2.26 8.04 4.97
C THR A 82 2.09 9.46 5.52
N THR A 83 2.81 9.78 6.59
CA THR A 83 2.90 11.15 7.11
C THR A 83 3.79 12.03 6.23
N GLU A 84 4.61 11.42 5.37
CA GLU A 84 5.52 12.15 4.49
C GLU A 84 4.74 12.87 3.39
N SER A 85 4.99 14.17 3.21
CA SER A 85 4.27 14.97 2.21
C SER A 85 5.19 15.82 1.34
N SER A 86 6.52 15.62 1.43
CA SER A 86 7.45 16.42 0.62
C SER A 86 7.31 16.09 -0.87
N MET A 87 7.52 17.09 -1.70
CA MET A 87 7.46 16.90 -3.17
C MET A 87 8.54 15.96 -3.66
N ASP A 88 9.72 15.98 -3.02
CA ASP A 88 10.82 15.09 -3.40
C ASP A 88 10.45 13.63 -3.18
N LYS A 89 9.83 13.32 -2.04
CA LYS A 89 9.41 11.95 -1.74
C LYS A 89 8.25 11.51 -2.65
N LYS A 90 7.33 12.41 -2.95
CA LYS A 90 6.24 12.11 -3.89
C LYS A 90 6.77 11.81 -5.29
N SER A 91 7.73 12.59 -5.77
CA SER A 91 8.39 12.35 -7.04
C SER A 91 9.12 11.03 -7.06
N GLU A 92 9.82 10.72 -5.97
CA GLU A 92 10.56 9.47 -5.82
C GLU A 92 9.60 8.26 -5.84
N GLY A 93 8.48 8.36 -5.12
CA GLY A 93 7.46 7.32 -5.12
C GLY A 93 6.84 7.11 -6.50
N LYS A 94 6.53 8.18 -7.20
CA LYS A 94 5.98 8.12 -8.55
C LYS A 94 6.98 7.48 -9.51
N SER A 95 8.25 7.88 -9.43
CA SER A 95 9.31 7.32 -10.28
C SER A 95 9.53 5.84 -10.00
N ALA A 96 9.30 5.40 -8.77
CA ALA A 96 9.39 3.98 -8.41
C ALA A 96 8.22 3.16 -8.97
N GLY A 97 7.13 3.82 -9.35
CA GLY A 97 5.96 3.17 -9.93
C GLY A 97 4.71 3.17 -9.04
N ALA A 98 4.67 4.00 -7.99
CA ALA A 98 3.48 4.12 -7.14
C ALA A 98 2.32 4.71 -7.95
N THR A 99 1.11 4.20 -7.69
CA THR A 99 -0.10 4.64 -8.37
C THR A 99 -0.66 5.91 -7.76
N GLY A 100 -0.55 6.05 -6.43
CA GLY A 100 -1.08 7.21 -5.74
C GLY A 100 -0.44 7.42 -4.38
N TRP A 101 -0.81 8.54 -3.74
CA TRP A 101 -0.22 8.99 -2.49
C TRP A 101 -1.32 9.53 -1.59
N LEU A 102 -1.39 9.04 -0.35
CA LEU A 102 -2.32 9.52 0.67
C LEU A 102 -1.52 9.92 1.90
N VAL A 103 -1.93 11.01 2.55
CA VAL A 103 -1.25 11.54 3.73
C VAL A 103 -2.01 11.15 4.99
N LYS A 104 -1.28 10.69 6.01
CA LYS A 104 -1.84 10.40 7.34
C LYS A 104 -2.02 11.70 8.13
N PRO A 105 -3.01 11.79 9.02
CA PRO A 105 -4.03 10.79 9.29
C PRO A 105 -4.99 10.65 8.12
N PHE A 106 -5.42 9.44 7.83
CA PHE A 106 -6.30 9.21 6.69
C PHE A 106 -7.76 9.46 7.06
N ASN A 107 -8.52 9.90 6.06
CA ASN A 107 -9.98 10.00 6.15
C ASN A 107 -10.56 8.70 5.58
N PRO A 108 -11.38 7.95 6.33
CA PRO A 108 -11.90 6.67 5.84
C PRO A 108 -12.65 6.78 4.51
N GLU A 109 -13.46 7.82 4.34
CA GLU A 109 -14.20 8.01 3.09
C GLU A 109 -13.27 8.28 1.92
N LYS A 110 -12.23 9.09 2.14
CA LYS A 110 -11.23 9.40 1.11
C LYS A 110 -10.41 8.16 0.76
N LEU A 111 -10.04 7.37 1.76
CA LEU A 111 -9.33 6.12 1.53
C LEU A 111 -10.16 5.17 0.66
N LEU A 112 -11.42 4.96 1.01
CA LEU A 112 -12.32 4.10 0.25
C LEU A 112 -12.51 4.62 -1.17
N ALA A 113 -12.70 5.92 -1.34
CA ALA A 113 -12.88 6.52 -2.66
C ALA A 113 -11.63 6.33 -3.52
N THR A 114 -10.45 6.52 -2.94
CA THR A 114 -9.18 6.36 -3.65
C THR A 114 -8.96 4.90 -4.06
N VAL A 115 -9.24 3.96 -3.15
CA VAL A 115 -9.12 2.52 -3.43
C VAL A 115 -10.07 2.13 -4.56
N ASN A 116 -11.32 2.54 -4.50
CA ASN A 116 -12.29 2.25 -5.54
C ASN A 116 -11.87 2.82 -6.90
N LYS A 117 -11.30 4.01 -6.90
CA LYS A 117 -10.82 4.66 -8.13
C LYS A 117 -9.69 3.86 -8.78
N VAL A 118 -8.71 3.41 -8.00
CA VAL A 118 -7.55 2.69 -8.55
C VAL A 118 -7.87 1.24 -8.91
N LEU A 119 -8.86 0.65 -8.27
CA LEU A 119 -9.32 -0.70 -8.63
C LEU A 119 -10.17 -0.69 -9.92
N GLY A 120 -10.59 0.46 -10.32
CA GLY A 120 -11.34 0.64 -11.54
C GLY A 120 -12.78 0.41 -11.43
#